data_adebfbd4c4d59f3edc0a8d2f0f72f97d
#
_entry.id   adebfbd4c4d59f3edc0a8d2f0f72f97d
#
_cell.length_a   1.000
_cell.length_b   1.000
_cell.length_c   1.000
_cell.angle_alpha   90.00
_cell.angle_beta   90.00
_cell.angle_gamma   90.00
#
_symmetry.space_group_name_H-M   'P 1'
#
loop_
_entity.id
_entity.type
_entity.pdbx_description
1 polymer ?
#
loop_
_entity_poly.entity_id
_entity_poly.type
_entity_poly.pdbx_seq_one_letter_code
_entity_poly.pdbx_strand_id
1 'polypeptide(L)'
;MRLLLVDDHEMVRAGLRTFLGLQPDMEVVGEARTGEQALALVPRLRPDIVLLDLVLPGMSGLEAVRRLRSAHPEVKVVVLTSYSGEDSVLPAVRAGVSGYLLKDVGPRELADALRAVHAGGASLDPAVAATVVQSVAEPVRDPLTPREHEVLRLVARGLSNRLIARELALSEKTVKAHVSAVLAKLGVADRTQAALHAVRHGLADDA
;
A
#
# COMPACT_ATOMS: atom_id res chain seq x y z
N MET A 1 5.17 4.00 25.74
CA MET A 1 5.07 4.47 24.35
C MET A 1 3.68 5.01 24.08
N ARG A 2 3.54 6.07 23.28
CA ARG A 2 2.28 6.77 22.97
C ARG A 2 1.75 6.29 21.62
N LEU A 3 0.50 5.82 21.58
CA LEU A 3 -0.12 5.19 20.43
C LEU A 3 -1.32 6.01 19.92
N LEU A 4 -1.40 6.25 18.61
CA LEU A 4 -2.59 6.75 17.95
C LEU A 4 -3.21 5.60 17.14
N LEU A 5 -4.48 5.28 17.37
CA LEU A 5 -5.21 4.24 16.66
C LEU A 5 -5.99 4.85 15.49
N VAL A 6 -5.87 4.28 14.30
CA VAL A 6 -6.53 4.76 13.09
C VAL A 6 -7.21 3.59 12.37
N ASP A 7 -8.51 3.47 12.52
CA ASP A 7 -9.35 2.43 11.92
C ASP A 7 -10.78 2.97 11.85
N ASP A 8 -11.54 2.70 10.81
CA ASP A 8 -12.92 3.16 10.69
C ASP A 8 -13.90 2.29 11.52
N HIS A 9 -13.50 1.05 11.84
CA HIS A 9 -14.30 0.11 12.63
C HIS A 9 -14.21 0.39 14.13
N GLU A 10 -15.32 0.84 14.73
CA GLU A 10 -15.40 1.19 16.16
C GLU A 10 -15.06 0.01 17.10
N MET A 11 -15.53 -1.19 16.77
CA MET A 11 -15.27 -2.38 17.59
C MET A 11 -13.79 -2.75 17.61
N VAL A 12 -13.08 -2.58 16.49
CA VAL A 12 -11.63 -2.83 16.40
C VAL A 12 -10.89 -1.82 17.27
N ARG A 13 -11.19 -0.52 17.15
CA ARG A 13 -10.56 0.51 17.99
C ARG A 13 -10.81 0.30 19.47
N ALA A 14 -12.06 -0.02 19.86
CA ALA A 14 -12.41 -0.29 21.26
C ALA A 14 -11.65 -1.50 21.82
N GLY A 15 -11.53 -2.58 21.04
CA GLY A 15 -10.75 -3.76 21.43
C GLY A 15 -9.26 -3.44 21.59
N LEU A 16 -8.67 -2.76 20.61
CA LEU A 16 -7.27 -2.33 20.65
C LEU A 16 -7.00 -1.40 21.85
N ARG A 17 -7.84 -0.40 22.06
CA ARG A 17 -7.72 0.51 23.21
C ARG A 17 -7.75 -0.24 24.54
N THR A 18 -8.69 -1.15 24.69
CA THR A 18 -8.82 -1.96 25.92
C THR A 18 -7.58 -2.81 26.14
N PHE A 19 -7.15 -3.56 25.12
CA PHE A 19 -6.00 -4.45 25.24
C PHE A 19 -4.68 -3.69 25.46
N LEU A 20 -4.43 -2.64 24.67
CA LEU A 20 -3.19 -1.85 24.75
C LEU A 20 -3.15 -1.03 26.05
N GLY A 21 -4.31 -0.58 26.55
CA GLY A 21 -4.42 0.10 27.85
C GLY A 21 -4.10 -0.79 29.06
N LEU A 22 -4.13 -2.13 28.91
CA LEU A 22 -3.67 -3.06 29.94
C LEU A 22 -2.15 -3.23 29.96
N GLN A 23 -1.44 -2.75 28.94
CA GLN A 23 0.02 -2.84 28.87
C GLN A 23 0.63 -1.68 29.66
N PRO A 24 1.51 -1.93 30.66
CA PRO A 24 2.03 -0.87 31.55
C PRO A 24 2.94 0.14 30.83
N ASP A 25 3.46 -0.24 29.68
CA ASP A 25 4.41 0.55 28.87
C ASP A 25 3.75 1.23 27.67
N MET A 26 2.42 1.12 27.50
CA MET A 26 1.66 1.64 26.35
C MET A 26 0.55 2.59 26.80
N GLU A 27 0.36 3.66 26.06
CA GLU A 27 -0.71 4.64 26.28
C GLU A 27 -1.39 4.96 24.94
N VAL A 28 -2.67 4.70 24.82
CA VAL A 28 -3.47 5.14 23.68
C VAL A 28 -3.84 6.60 23.88
N VAL A 29 -3.14 7.50 23.17
CA VAL A 29 -3.29 8.96 23.32
C VAL A 29 -4.38 9.54 22.44
N GLY A 30 -4.92 8.76 21.50
CA GLY A 30 -6.00 9.21 20.63
C GLY A 30 -6.49 8.13 19.68
N GLU A 31 -7.62 8.44 19.04
CA GLU A 31 -8.26 7.60 18.03
C GLU A 31 -8.66 8.47 16.84
N ALA A 32 -8.59 7.91 15.63
CA ALA A 32 -9.07 8.50 14.40
C ALA A 32 -9.84 7.46 13.58
N ARG A 33 -10.79 7.92 12.77
CA ARG A 33 -11.58 7.09 11.86
C ARG A 33 -11.14 7.22 10.41
N THR A 34 -10.34 8.24 10.10
CA THR A 34 -9.88 8.56 8.74
C THR A 34 -8.43 9.00 8.75
N GLY A 35 -7.79 8.94 7.58
CA GLY A 35 -6.41 9.42 7.40
C GLY A 35 -6.27 10.91 7.69
N GLU A 36 -7.26 11.73 7.31
CA GLU A 36 -7.27 13.18 7.56
C GLU A 36 -7.31 13.50 9.06
N GLN A 37 -8.13 12.76 9.81
CA GLN A 37 -8.17 12.91 11.27
C GLN A 37 -6.84 12.53 11.91
N ALA A 38 -6.21 11.44 11.45
CA ALA A 38 -4.89 11.04 11.94
C ALA A 38 -3.84 12.14 11.72
N LEU A 39 -3.77 12.70 10.50
CA LEU A 39 -2.87 13.79 10.16
C LEU A 39 -3.10 15.05 11.03
N ALA A 40 -4.34 15.37 11.34
CA ALA A 40 -4.68 16.51 12.21
C ALA A 40 -4.32 16.29 13.69
N LEU A 41 -4.35 15.02 14.16
CA LEU A 41 -4.09 14.66 15.55
C LEU A 41 -2.59 14.50 15.86
N VAL A 42 -1.78 14.01 14.94
CA VAL A 42 -0.36 13.73 15.15
C VAL A 42 0.42 14.93 15.70
N PRO A 43 0.33 16.16 15.15
CA PRO A 43 1.07 17.31 15.68
C PRO A 43 0.68 17.68 17.13
N ARG A 44 -0.57 17.40 17.51
CA ARG A 44 -1.13 17.74 18.82
C ARG A 44 -0.82 16.67 19.87
N LEU A 45 -0.96 15.41 19.49
CA LEU A 45 -0.82 14.28 20.39
C LEU A 45 0.61 13.77 20.48
N ARG A 46 1.44 14.02 19.45
CA ARG A 46 2.83 13.55 19.36
C ARG A 46 2.97 12.07 19.72
N PRO A 47 2.28 11.17 18.98
CA PRO A 47 2.41 9.75 19.23
C PRO A 47 3.80 9.26 18.81
N ASP A 48 4.31 8.23 19.50
CA ASP A 48 5.51 7.51 19.06
C ASP A 48 5.19 6.61 17.86
N ILE A 49 4.00 6.00 17.89
CA ILE A 49 3.53 5.07 16.86
C ILE A 49 2.10 5.42 16.46
N VAL A 50 1.83 5.41 15.16
CA VAL A 50 0.49 5.40 14.57
C VAL A 50 0.21 3.98 14.13
N LEU A 51 -0.80 3.32 14.74
CA LEU A 51 -1.33 2.02 14.32
C LEU A 51 -2.48 2.28 13.36
N LEU A 52 -2.33 1.91 12.07
CA LEU A 52 -3.16 2.41 10.99
C LEU A 52 -3.68 1.29 10.10
N ASP A 53 -5.00 1.25 9.87
CA ASP A 53 -5.57 0.43 8.80
C ASP A 53 -5.37 1.08 7.43
N LEU A 54 -5.14 0.24 6.41
CA LEU A 54 -5.03 0.70 5.02
C LEU A 54 -6.39 0.99 4.39
N VAL A 55 -7.45 0.36 4.87
CA VAL A 55 -8.82 0.57 4.37
C VAL A 55 -9.51 1.60 5.22
N LEU A 56 -9.51 2.83 4.75
CA LEU A 56 -10.12 3.97 5.42
C LEU A 56 -11.06 4.70 4.47
N PRO A 57 -12.14 5.29 4.97
CA PRO A 57 -12.99 6.16 4.17
C PRO A 57 -12.26 7.48 3.84
N GLY A 58 -12.54 8.04 2.66
CA GLY A 58 -11.92 9.28 2.20
C GLY A 58 -10.50 9.05 1.69
N MET A 59 -9.51 9.55 2.41
CA MET A 59 -8.11 9.31 2.10
C MET A 59 -7.72 7.85 2.35
N SER A 60 -7.11 7.19 1.37
CA SER A 60 -6.60 5.82 1.56
C SER A 60 -5.54 5.77 2.66
N GLY A 61 -5.47 4.64 3.39
CA GLY A 61 -4.45 4.46 4.43
C GLY A 61 -3.03 4.58 3.88
N LEU A 62 -2.77 4.12 2.65
CA LEU A 62 -1.48 4.27 2.00
C LEU A 62 -1.09 5.75 1.77
N GLU A 63 -2.04 6.57 1.35
CA GLU A 63 -1.82 8.01 1.21
C GLU A 63 -1.59 8.67 2.57
N ALA A 64 -2.34 8.25 3.60
CA ALA A 64 -2.10 8.70 4.97
C ALA A 64 -0.69 8.36 5.45
N VAL A 65 -0.19 7.13 5.19
CA VAL A 65 1.19 6.72 5.48
C VAL A 65 2.18 7.66 4.81
N ARG A 66 2.05 7.91 3.49
CA ARG A 66 2.97 8.78 2.75
C ARG A 66 3.02 10.19 3.35
N ARG A 67 1.87 10.78 3.65
CA ARG A 67 1.77 12.12 4.24
C ARG A 67 2.34 12.15 5.66
N LEU A 68 2.04 11.17 6.49
CA LEU A 68 2.61 11.04 7.83
C LEU A 68 4.14 10.94 7.77
N ARG A 69 4.68 10.07 6.92
CA ARG A 69 6.13 9.90 6.77
C ARG A 69 6.83 11.15 6.23
N SER A 70 6.17 11.91 5.36
CA SER A 70 6.71 13.15 4.81
C SER A 70 6.67 14.30 5.82
N ALA A 71 5.57 14.46 6.56
CA ALA A 71 5.37 15.57 7.48
C ALA A 71 5.93 15.31 8.89
N HIS A 72 5.99 14.05 9.32
CA HIS A 72 6.37 13.60 10.66
C HIS A 72 7.29 12.38 10.58
N PRO A 73 8.52 12.51 10.07
CA PRO A 73 9.47 11.39 9.89
C PRO A 73 9.86 10.70 11.20
N GLU A 74 9.72 11.41 12.34
CA GLU A 74 9.98 10.89 13.68
C GLU A 74 8.89 9.89 14.14
N VAL A 75 7.67 10.00 13.64
CA VAL A 75 6.54 9.15 14.01
C VAL A 75 6.61 7.84 13.25
N LYS A 76 6.59 6.74 13.96
CA LYS A 76 6.61 5.40 13.36
C LYS A 76 5.20 5.01 12.94
N VAL A 77 5.06 4.41 11.76
CA VAL A 77 3.77 3.92 11.28
C VAL A 77 3.79 2.41 11.24
N VAL A 78 2.86 1.79 11.93
CA VAL A 78 2.59 0.35 11.88
C VAL A 78 1.24 0.13 11.23
N VAL A 79 1.22 -0.61 10.14
CA VAL A 79 -0.01 -1.02 9.47
C VAL A 79 -0.61 -2.21 10.21
N LEU A 80 -1.93 -2.16 10.45
CA LEU A 80 -2.73 -3.27 10.96
C LEU A 80 -3.97 -3.43 10.08
N THR A 81 -3.97 -4.43 9.22
CA THR A 81 -4.98 -4.58 8.16
C THR A 81 -5.35 -6.04 7.91
N SER A 82 -6.47 -6.28 7.23
CA SER A 82 -6.87 -7.63 6.78
C SER A 82 -6.24 -8.03 5.44
N TYR A 83 -5.39 -7.19 4.83
CA TYR A 83 -4.83 -7.39 3.50
C TYR A 83 -3.35 -7.79 3.55
N SER A 84 -3.04 -8.94 2.94
CA SER A 84 -1.66 -9.50 2.85
C SER A 84 -1.13 -9.57 1.42
N GLY A 85 -1.91 -9.12 0.41
CA GLY A 85 -1.54 -9.19 -1.00
C GLY A 85 -0.45 -8.18 -1.39
N GLU A 86 0.29 -8.50 -2.45
CA GLU A 86 1.40 -7.67 -2.99
C GLU A 86 0.97 -6.23 -3.28
N ASP A 87 -0.24 -6.05 -3.81
CA ASP A 87 -0.81 -4.74 -4.16
C ASP A 87 -0.96 -3.80 -2.95
N SER A 88 -0.98 -4.34 -1.73
CA SER A 88 -1.08 -3.57 -0.49
C SER A 88 0.26 -3.51 0.25
N VAL A 89 0.96 -4.63 0.33
CA VAL A 89 2.20 -4.79 1.09
C VAL A 89 3.33 -3.96 0.51
N LEU A 90 3.63 -4.14 -0.78
CA LEU A 90 4.79 -3.50 -1.39
C LEU A 90 4.70 -1.97 -1.42
N PRO A 91 3.55 -1.36 -1.78
CA PRO A 91 3.39 0.09 -1.67
C PRO A 91 3.55 0.62 -0.25
N ALA A 92 3.06 -0.09 0.77
CA ALA A 92 3.20 0.33 2.17
C ALA A 92 4.67 0.25 2.64
N VAL A 93 5.37 -0.83 2.32
CA VAL A 93 6.81 -0.98 2.63
C VAL A 93 7.63 0.11 1.93
N ARG A 94 7.36 0.38 0.65
CA ARG A 94 8.01 1.48 -0.11
C ARG A 94 7.68 2.86 0.46
N ALA A 95 6.51 3.05 1.05
CA ALA A 95 6.14 4.29 1.74
C ALA A 95 6.86 4.46 3.10
N GLY A 96 7.60 3.44 3.56
CA GLY A 96 8.44 3.51 4.75
C GLY A 96 7.69 3.23 6.05
N VAL A 97 6.73 2.29 6.04
CA VAL A 97 6.13 1.79 7.29
C VAL A 97 7.19 1.10 8.16
N SER A 98 7.07 1.23 9.46
CA SER A 98 7.97 0.60 10.43
C SER A 98 7.50 -0.81 10.82
N GLY A 99 6.24 -1.15 10.49
CA GLY A 99 5.69 -2.48 10.69
C GLY A 99 4.46 -2.72 9.82
N TYR A 100 4.18 -4.00 9.56
CA TYR A 100 3.00 -4.43 8.83
C TYR A 100 2.48 -5.73 9.44
N LEU A 101 1.31 -5.68 10.02
CA LEU A 101 0.66 -6.77 10.75
C LEU A 101 -0.73 -7.04 10.18
N LEU A 102 -1.17 -8.27 10.26
CA LEU A 102 -2.54 -8.65 9.91
C LEU A 102 -3.47 -8.53 11.12
N LYS A 103 -4.75 -8.23 10.90
CA LYS A 103 -5.75 -8.06 11.98
C LYS A 103 -6.08 -9.35 12.74
N ASP A 104 -5.62 -10.50 12.27
CA ASP A 104 -5.68 -11.79 12.94
C ASP A 104 -4.49 -12.06 13.88
N VAL A 105 -3.52 -11.12 13.94
CA VAL A 105 -2.39 -11.19 14.86
C VAL A 105 -2.85 -11.33 16.32
N GLY A 106 -2.20 -12.23 17.05
CA GLY A 106 -2.49 -12.42 18.47
C GLY A 106 -2.19 -11.18 19.32
N PRO A 107 -2.94 -10.94 20.40
CA PRO A 107 -2.75 -9.74 21.24
C PRO A 107 -1.31 -9.59 21.76
N ARG A 108 -0.66 -10.68 22.18
CA ARG A 108 0.74 -10.65 22.66
C ARG A 108 1.71 -10.29 21.54
N GLU A 109 1.52 -10.90 20.39
CA GLU A 109 2.37 -10.63 19.19
C GLU A 109 2.25 -9.18 18.75
N LEU A 110 1.04 -8.60 18.76
CA LEU A 110 0.83 -7.17 18.50
C LEU A 110 1.63 -6.29 19.47
N ALA A 111 1.54 -6.58 20.78
CA ALA A 111 2.26 -5.81 21.78
C ALA A 111 3.78 -5.91 21.60
N ASP A 112 4.30 -7.11 21.32
CA ASP A 112 5.72 -7.34 21.10
C ASP A 112 6.22 -6.69 19.81
N ALA A 113 5.42 -6.70 18.74
CA ALA A 113 5.68 -5.99 17.51
C ALA A 113 5.78 -4.47 17.72
N LEU A 114 4.86 -3.89 18.48
CA LEU A 114 4.88 -2.45 18.81
C LEU A 114 6.12 -2.09 19.65
N ARG A 115 6.54 -2.94 20.59
CA ARG A 115 7.77 -2.76 21.36
C ARG A 115 9.00 -2.80 20.48
N ALA A 116 9.09 -3.79 19.58
CA ALA A 116 10.20 -3.91 18.64
C ALA A 116 10.30 -2.68 17.73
N VAL A 117 9.17 -2.22 17.20
CA VAL A 117 9.11 -0.99 16.40
C VAL A 117 9.52 0.21 17.25
N HIS A 118 9.01 0.36 18.47
CA HIS A 118 9.37 1.48 19.36
C HIS A 118 10.86 1.53 19.67
N ALA A 119 11.50 0.38 19.81
CA ALA A 119 12.94 0.26 20.02
C ALA A 119 13.79 0.57 18.77
N GLY A 120 13.18 0.85 17.62
CA GLY A 120 13.88 1.18 16.37
C GLY A 120 14.04 0.03 15.39
N GLY A 121 13.48 -1.15 15.69
CA GLY A 121 13.37 -2.27 14.78
C GLY A 121 12.23 -2.13 13.78
N ALA A 122 12.03 -3.17 12.98
CA ALA A 122 10.85 -3.34 12.13
C ALA A 122 10.12 -4.62 12.53
N SER A 123 8.81 -4.68 12.28
CA SER A 123 8.02 -5.89 12.52
C SER A 123 7.13 -6.17 11.31
N LEU A 124 7.31 -7.32 10.70
CA LEU A 124 6.50 -7.79 9.58
C LEU A 124 5.86 -9.12 9.96
N ASP A 125 4.58 -9.24 9.68
CA ASP A 125 3.90 -10.53 9.73
C ASP A 125 4.64 -11.54 8.82
N PRO A 126 4.76 -12.82 9.18
CA PRO A 126 5.47 -13.82 8.37
C PRO A 126 4.95 -13.93 6.93
N ALA A 127 3.63 -13.83 6.71
CA ALA A 127 3.04 -13.86 5.38
C ALA A 127 3.45 -12.62 4.57
N VAL A 128 3.49 -11.47 5.22
CA VAL A 128 3.93 -10.18 4.63
C VAL A 128 5.42 -10.22 4.31
N ALA A 129 6.24 -10.75 5.22
CA ALA A 129 7.67 -10.93 5.00
C ALA A 129 7.95 -11.82 3.80
N ALA A 130 7.21 -12.93 3.63
CA ALA A 130 7.32 -13.80 2.47
C ALA A 130 7.03 -13.05 1.16
N THR A 131 5.97 -12.24 1.12
CA THR A 131 5.62 -11.39 -0.03
C THR A 131 6.75 -10.41 -0.39
N VAL A 132 7.34 -9.76 0.62
CA VAL A 132 8.47 -8.84 0.40
C VAL A 132 9.69 -9.58 -0.14
N VAL A 133 10.04 -10.73 0.43
CA VAL A 133 11.18 -11.54 -0.03
C VAL A 133 10.97 -12.01 -1.47
N GLN A 134 9.78 -12.48 -1.81
CA GLN A 134 9.44 -12.89 -3.17
C GLN A 134 9.60 -11.72 -4.15
N SER A 135 9.12 -10.53 -3.79
CA SER A 135 9.25 -9.35 -4.66
C SER A 135 10.69 -8.89 -4.88
N VAL A 136 11.59 -9.15 -3.92
CA VAL A 136 13.04 -8.87 -4.07
C VAL A 136 13.72 -9.95 -4.90
N ALA A 137 13.26 -11.21 -4.81
CA ALA A 137 13.78 -12.32 -5.57
C ALA A 137 13.31 -12.31 -7.04
N GLU A 138 12.17 -11.68 -7.35
CA GLU A 138 11.79 -11.46 -8.75
C GLU A 138 12.76 -10.48 -9.40
N PRO A 139 13.30 -10.81 -10.59
CA PRO A 139 14.12 -9.86 -11.34
C PRO A 139 13.28 -8.57 -11.53
N VAL A 140 13.90 -7.41 -11.30
CA VAL A 140 13.28 -6.10 -11.52
C VAL A 140 12.65 -6.13 -12.91
N ARG A 141 11.32 -6.25 -12.97
CA ARG A 141 10.60 -6.22 -14.25
C ARG A 141 10.92 -4.87 -14.87
N ASP A 142 11.53 -4.89 -16.05
CA ASP A 142 11.99 -3.70 -16.74
C ASP A 142 10.81 -2.71 -16.86
N PRO A 143 10.94 -1.49 -16.32
CA PRO A 143 9.82 -0.56 -16.32
C PRO A 143 9.35 -0.31 -17.75
N LEU A 144 8.04 -0.15 -17.94
CA LEU A 144 7.49 0.17 -19.24
C LEU A 144 8.10 1.46 -19.76
N THR A 145 8.53 1.45 -21.01
CA THR A 145 8.96 2.70 -21.70
C THR A 145 7.75 3.65 -21.85
N PRO A 146 7.98 4.97 -22.04
CA PRO A 146 6.89 5.91 -22.29
C PRO A 146 5.93 5.44 -23.38
N ARG A 147 6.46 4.82 -24.44
CA ARG A 147 5.68 4.31 -25.56
C ARG A 147 4.86 3.08 -25.20
N GLU A 148 5.37 2.21 -24.36
CA GLU A 148 4.64 1.04 -23.84
C GLU A 148 3.54 1.46 -22.87
N HIS A 149 3.75 2.53 -22.08
CA HIS A 149 2.70 3.14 -21.26
C HIS A 149 1.55 3.70 -22.13
N GLU A 150 1.86 4.42 -23.21
CA GLU A 150 0.83 4.91 -24.13
C GLU A 150 0.03 3.76 -24.74
N VAL A 151 0.70 2.70 -25.17
CA VAL A 151 0.04 1.51 -25.72
C VAL A 151 -0.82 0.84 -24.66
N LEU A 152 -0.34 0.69 -23.42
CA LEU A 152 -1.08 0.07 -22.33
C LEU A 152 -2.35 0.85 -21.97
N ARG A 153 -2.31 2.19 -21.95
CA ARG A 153 -3.49 3.05 -21.75
C ARG A 153 -4.56 2.80 -22.81
N LEU A 154 -4.17 2.74 -24.08
CA LEU A 154 -5.11 2.48 -25.16
C LEU A 154 -5.65 1.05 -25.16
N VAL A 155 -4.85 0.09 -24.67
CA VAL A 155 -5.32 -1.28 -24.38
C VAL A 155 -6.36 -1.28 -23.27
N ALA A 156 -6.16 -0.54 -22.20
CA ALA A 156 -7.13 -0.41 -21.10
C ALA A 156 -8.46 0.21 -21.55
N ARG A 157 -8.41 1.14 -22.50
CA ARG A 157 -9.61 1.72 -23.17
C ARG A 157 -10.29 0.78 -24.17
N GLY A 158 -9.80 -0.44 -24.34
CA GLY A 158 -10.40 -1.45 -25.21
C GLY A 158 -10.10 -1.29 -26.70
N LEU A 159 -9.17 -0.42 -27.12
CA LEU A 159 -8.87 -0.17 -28.53
C LEU A 159 -8.15 -1.38 -29.16
N SER A 160 -8.52 -1.77 -30.38
CA SER A 160 -7.81 -2.79 -31.14
C SER A 160 -6.42 -2.30 -31.60
N ASN A 161 -5.49 -3.21 -31.94
CA ASN A 161 -4.15 -2.84 -32.40
C ASN A 161 -4.20 -1.91 -33.62
N ARG A 162 -5.20 -2.08 -34.49
CA ARG A 162 -5.44 -1.21 -35.66
C ARG A 162 -5.82 0.21 -35.24
N LEU A 163 -6.66 0.37 -34.20
CA LEU A 163 -7.04 1.69 -33.68
C LEU A 163 -5.88 2.36 -32.97
N ILE A 164 -5.14 1.60 -32.14
CA ILE A 164 -3.92 2.07 -31.48
C ILE A 164 -2.89 2.53 -32.50
N ALA A 165 -2.70 1.77 -33.58
CA ALA A 165 -1.78 2.13 -34.65
C ALA A 165 -2.13 3.47 -35.31
N ARG A 166 -3.44 3.75 -35.50
CA ARG A 166 -3.90 5.06 -36.00
C ARG A 166 -3.68 6.17 -35.00
N GLU A 167 -4.06 5.96 -33.75
CA GLU A 167 -3.93 6.94 -32.65
C GLU A 167 -2.46 7.38 -32.46
N LEU A 168 -1.56 6.42 -32.49
CA LEU A 168 -0.14 6.62 -32.22
C LEU A 168 0.71 6.84 -33.47
N ALA A 169 0.12 6.93 -34.67
CA ALA A 169 0.80 7.04 -35.96
C ALA A 169 1.88 5.93 -36.17
N LEU A 170 1.55 4.69 -35.81
CA LEU A 170 2.41 3.51 -35.94
C LEU A 170 1.85 2.50 -36.95
N SER A 171 2.68 1.51 -37.33
CA SER A 171 2.18 0.32 -37.98
C SER A 171 1.49 -0.64 -36.99
N GLU A 172 0.48 -1.41 -37.45
CA GLU A 172 -0.17 -2.41 -36.62
C GLU A 172 0.82 -3.48 -36.11
N LYS A 173 1.84 -3.80 -36.93
CA LYS A 173 2.93 -4.71 -36.56
C LYS A 173 3.75 -4.16 -35.36
N THR A 174 4.03 -2.85 -35.38
CA THR A 174 4.76 -2.17 -34.29
C THR A 174 3.94 -2.18 -33.00
N VAL A 175 2.64 -1.90 -33.08
CA VAL A 175 1.75 -1.95 -31.92
C VAL A 175 1.68 -3.37 -31.35
N LYS A 176 1.60 -4.41 -32.19
CA LYS A 176 1.63 -5.80 -31.73
C LYS A 176 2.91 -6.13 -30.99
N ALA A 177 4.06 -5.63 -31.45
CA ALA A 177 5.34 -5.80 -30.74
C ALA A 177 5.33 -5.10 -29.37
N HIS A 178 4.84 -3.85 -29.29
CA HIS A 178 4.68 -3.15 -28.00
C HIS A 178 3.74 -3.86 -27.05
N VAL A 179 2.58 -4.34 -27.53
CA VAL A 179 1.66 -5.12 -26.69
C VAL A 179 2.35 -6.37 -26.15
N SER A 180 3.08 -7.12 -26.99
CA SER A 180 3.81 -8.31 -26.53
C SER A 180 4.89 -7.95 -25.49
N ALA A 181 5.62 -6.85 -25.68
CA ALA A 181 6.59 -6.37 -24.69
C ALA A 181 5.93 -5.96 -23.38
N VAL A 182 4.78 -5.26 -23.43
CA VAL A 182 4.00 -4.89 -22.26
C VAL A 182 3.54 -6.15 -21.49
N LEU A 183 2.99 -7.15 -22.18
CA LEU A 183 2.55 -8.41 -21.53
C LEU A 183 3.72 -9.09 -20.82
N ALA A 184 4.87 -9.19 -21.48
CA ALA A 184 6.09 -9.78 -20.91
C ALA A 184 6.59 -9.01 -19.69
N LYS A 185 6.65 -7.66 -19.78
CA LYS A 185 7.13 -6.79 -18.70
C LYS A 185 6.18 -6.75 -17.52
N LEU A 186 4.86 -6.81 -17.73
CA LEU A 186 3.87 -6.90 -16.67
C LEU A 186 3.72 -8.33 -16.11
N GLY A 187 4.26 -9.35 -16.80
CA GLY A 187 4.15 -10.75 -16.42
C GLY A 187 2.70 -11.26 -16.49
N VAL A 188 1.91 -10.73 -17.42
CA VAL A 188 0.51 -11.13 -17.61
C VAL A 188 0.34 -11.98 -18.87
N ALA A 189 -0.60 -12.93 -18.83
CA ALA A 189 -0.75 -13.93 -19.89
C ALA A 189 -1.41 -13.36 -21.15
N ASP A 190 -2.28 -12.36 -21.01
CA ASP A 190 -3.09 -11.87 -22.12
C ASP A 190 -3.42 -10.37 -21.98
N ARG A 191 -4.02 -9.85 -23.06
CA ARG A 191 -4.41 -8.46 -23.18
C ARG A 191 -5.45 -8.02 -22.16
N THR A 192 -6.37 -8.92 -21.78
CA THR A 192 -7.43 -8.62 -20.80
C THR A 192 -6.83 -8.41 -19.42
N GLN A 193 -5.87 -9.25 -19.06
CA GLN A 193 -5.12 -9.09 -17.82
C GLN A 193 -4.30 -7.80 -17.80
N ALA A 194 -3.69 -7.42 -18.93
CA ALA A 194 -2.98 -6.14 -19.05
C ALA A 194 -3.93 -4.94 -18.90
N ALA A 195 -5.12 -5.00 -19.48
CA ALA A 195 -6.14 -3.95 -19.32
C ALA A 195 -6.59 -3.84 -17.85
N LEU A 196 -6.88 -4.96 -17.18
CA LEU A 196 -7.24 -4.98 -15.77
C LEU A 196 -6.10 -4.46 -14.87
N HIS A 197 -4.87 -4.80 -15.19
CA HIS A 197 -3.69 -4.28 -14.50
C HIS A 197 -3.63 -2.74 -14.61
N ALA A 198 -3.80 -2.19 -15.81
CA ALA A 198 -3.79 -0.74 -16.04
C ALA A 198 -4.89 -0.01 -15.26
N VAL A 199 -6.13 -0.57 -15.25
CA VAL A 199 -7.25 0.01 -14.49
C VAL A 199 -6.97 -0.01 -12.99
N ARG A 200 -6.51 -1.13 -12.44
CA ARG A 200 -6.19 -1.25 -11.01
C ARG A 200 -5.09 -0.29 -10.54
N HIS A 201 -4.15 0.05 -11.41
CA HIS A 201 -3.02 0.93 -11.09
C HIS A 201 -3.23 2.39 -11.53
N GLY A 202 -4.48 2.76 -11.91
CA GLY A 202 -4.82 4.13 -12.29
C GLY A 202 -4.16 4.62 -13.60
N LEU A 203 -3.67 3.70 -14.43
CA LEU A 203 -2.99 4.02 -15.69
C LEU A 203 -3.97 4.25 -16.85
N ALA A 204 -5.27 4.11 -16.63
CA ALA A 204 -6.30 4.28 -17.64
C ALA A 204 -6.81 5.73 -17.77
N ASP A 205 -6.63 6.59 -16.76
CA ASP A 205 -7.36 7.84 -16.58
C ASP A 205 -6.56 9.13 -16.86
N ASP A 206 -5.30 9.06 -17.29
CA ASP A 206 -4.56 10.26 -17.69
C ASP A 206 -4.92 10.66 -19.14
N ALA A 207 -5.99 11.44 -19.28
CA ALA A 207 -6.36 12.19 -20.48
C ALA A 207 -6.74 13.63 -20.12
#